data_cbdf628f1a62d9dbac723b03f9e3be62
#
_entry.id   cbdf628f1a62d9dbac723b03f9e3be62
#
_cell.length_a   1.000
_cell.length_b   1.000
_cell.length_c   1.000
_cell.angle_alpha   90.00
_cell.angle_beta   90.00
_cell.angle_gamma   90.00
#
_symmetry.space_group_name_H-M   'P 1'
#
loop_
_entity.id
_entity.type
_entity.pdbx_description
1 polymer ?
#
loop_
_entity_poly.entity_id
_entity_poly.type
_entity_poly.pdbx_seq_one_letter_code
_entity_poly.pdbx_strand_id
1 'polypeptide(L)'
;MENVEILIIGCGIAGATAALQLARNPNRQITIITRADDPHESNTRYAQGGIIGRGPEDTSELLYEDIVAAGAGVTSPEAARILADEGPKLLSEVLERTAGVVFDHHEDGTPVWGNEAAHSRRRILHVGDSTGRAIMVGLVAALKEQPNIKIESNSTAVDLITFPHHSRDPLDNYRPISCHGCYVFDREEKTVHRYLANATVLATGGLGRIYRNTTNPVGARGDGLAMAHRAGARIANAEYVQFHPTALAAPGAEGLLISEAVRGEGGVLLTPDLRPFMADYSPEWKELAPPHIVASEIHHE
;
A
#
# COMPACT_ATOMS: atom_id res chain seq x y z
N MET A 1 7.61 26.17 14.37
CA MET A 1 6.66 25.27 15.06
C MET A 1 5.33 25.43 14.37
N GLU A 2 4.81 24.36 13.83
CA GLU A 2 3.53 24.30 13.10
C GLU A 2 2.47 23.65 13.98
N ASN A 3 1.29 24.25 14.03
CA ASN A 3 0.13 23.64 14.68
C ASN A 3 -0.83 23.21 13.59
N VAL A 4 -1.13 21.91 13.53
CA VAL A 4 -2.03 21.33 12.55
C VAL A 4 -3.14 20.54 13.28
N GLU A 5 -4.31 20.43 12.69
CA GLU A 5 -5.37 19.65 13.32
C GLU A 5 -5.11 18.14 13.12
N ILE A 6 -4.93 17.73 11.87
CA ILE A 6 -4.65 16.35 11.51
C ILE A 6 -3.38 16.31 10.65
N LEU A 7 -2.40 15.55 11.11
CA LEU A 7 -1.16 15.30 10.39
C LEU A 7 -1.18 13.89 9.78
N ILE A 8 -0.95 13.79 8.47
CA ILE A 8 -0.81 12.50 7.77
C ILE A 8 0.62 12.38 7.26
N ILE A 9 1.30 11.32 7.64
CA ILE A 9 2.68 11.04 7.25
C ILE A 9 2.70 10.01 6.14
N GLY A 10 2.92 10.45 4.90
CA GLY A 10 2.90 9.66 3.68
C GLY A 10 1.71 9.95 2.78
N CYS A 11 1.98 10.12 1.47
CA CYS A 11 1.00 10.48 0.43
C CYS A 11 0.66 9.30 -0.51
N GLY A 12 0.96 8.05 -0.13
CA GLY A 12 0.51 6.87 -0.88
C GLY A 12 -1.00 6.65 -0.74
N ILE A 13 -1.53 5.57 -1.34
CA ILE A 13 -2.98 5.29 -1.35
C ILE A 13 -3.62 5.39 0.04
N ALA A 14 -2.98 4.87 1.09
CA ALA A 14 -3.52 4.89 2.44
C ALA A 14 -3.65 6.33 3.00
N GLY A 15 -2.60 7.15 2.86
CA GLY A 15 -2.61 8.53 3.34
C GLY A 15 -3.54 9.42 2.53
N ALA A 16 -3.53 9.27 1.20
CA ALA A 16 -4.40 10.04 0.30
C ALA A 16 -5.89 9.73 0.54
N THR A 17 -6.25 8.46 0.65
CA THR A 17 -7.66 8.07 0.91
C THR A 17 -8.12 8.50 2.30
N ALA A 18 -7.26 8.38 3.33
CA ALA A 18 -7.56 8.89 4.66
C ALA A 18 -7.81 10.40 4.64
N ALA A 19 -6.97 11.17 3.94
CA ALA A 19 -7.13 12.62 3.81
C ALA A 19 -8.45 12.98 3.13
N LEU A 20 -8.78 12.35 1.99
CA LEU A 20 -10.03 12.59 1.27
C LEU A 20 -11.27 12.28 2.13
N GLN A 21 -11.23 11.18 2.90
CA GLN A 21 -12.34 10.84 3.80
C GLN A 21 -12.49 11.85 4.94
N LEU A 22 -11.38 12.29 5.53
CA LEU A 22 -11.39 13.28 6.60
C LEU A 22 -11.82 14.66 6.10
N ALA A 23 -11.46 15.03 4.88
CA ALA A 23 -11.77 16.30 4.26
C ALA A 23 -13.26 16.50 3.94
N ARG A 24 -14.08 15.44 3.97
CA ARG A 24 -15.55 15.55 3.86
C ARG A 24 -16.17 16.45 4.94
N ASN A 25 -15.51 16.58 6.09
CA ASN A 25 -15.84 17.64 7.04
C ASN A 25 -15.01 18.88 6.70
N PRO A 26 -15.63 19.93 6.13
CA PRO A 26 -14.91 21.12 5.65
C PRO A 26 -14.26 21.94 6.77
N ASN A 27 -14.66 21.71 8.01
CA ASN A 27 -14.06 22.38 9.18
C ASN A 27 -12.74 21.76 9.64
N ARG A 28 -12.38 20.55 9.14
CA ARG A 28 -11.11 19.91 9.44
C ARG A 28 -9.99 20.45 8.58
N GLN A 29 -8.85 20.70 9.19
CA GLN A 29 -7.62 21.07 8.49
C GLN A 29 -6.64 19.90 8.49
N ILE A 30 -6.24 19.47 7.31
CA ILE A 30 -5.43 18.28 7.11
C ILE A 30 -4.11 18.68 6.46
N THR A 31 -3.02 18.28 7.06
CA THR A 31 -1.68 18.42 6.48
C THR A 31 -1.12 17.05 6.16
N ILE A 32 -0.78 16.83 4.90
CA ILE A 32 -0.07 15.63 4.44
C ILE A 32 1.39 16.02 4.25
N ILE A 33 2.30 15.29 4.87
CA ILE A 33 3.74 15.43 4.59
C ILE A 33 4.24 14.24 3.79
N THR A 34 5.08 14.50 2.80
CA THR A 34 5.74 13.45 2.02
C THR A 34 7.22 13.78 1.82
N ARG A 35 8.05 12.75 1.91
CA ARG A 35 9.50 12.89 1.79
C ARG A 35 9.96 13.25 0.38
N ALA A 36 9.26 12.74 -0.64
CA ALA A 36 9.56 13.02 -2.02
C ALA A 36 9.21 14.48 -2.40
N ASP A 37 9.84 14.99 -3.42
CA ASP A 37 9.48 16.26 -4.07
C ASP A 37 8.16 16.16 -4.85
N ASP A 38 7.92 15.00 -5.45
CA ASP A 38 6.66 14.67 -6.15
C ASP A 38 5.72 13.88 -5.20
N PRO A 39 4.52 14.37 -4.88
CA PRO A 39 3.55 13.67 -4.03
C PRO A 39 3.04 12.36 -4.64
N HIS A 40 3.22 12.14 -5.95
CA HIS A 40 2.89 10.86 -6.58
C HIS A 40 3.90 9.74 -6.21
N GLU A 41 5.10 10.10 -5.72
CA GLU A 41 6.15 9.13 -5.42
C GLU A 41 5.80 8.31 -4.18
N SER A 42 5.43 7.07 -4.42
CA SER A 42 5.02 6.11 -3.38
C SER A 42 5.13 4.68 -3.91
N ASN A 43 5.08 3.69 -3.03
CA ASN A 43 5.02 2.30 -3.46
C ASN A 43 3.78 2.01 -4.33
N THR A 44 2.67 2.70 -4.06
CA THR A 44 1.44 2.61 -4.86
C THR A 44 1.67 2.92 -6.34
N ARG A 45 2.46 3.93 -6.66
CA ARG A 45 2.76 4.34 -8.05
C ARG A 45 3.33 3.21 -8.90
N TYR A 46 4.05 2.28 -8.29
CA TYR A 46 4.75 1.18 -8.98
C TYR A 46 3.97 -0.13 -9.00
N ALA A 47 2.76 -0.15 -8.46
CA ALA A 47 1.88 -1.30 -8.55
C ALA A 47 1.43 -1.51 -10.00
N GLN A 48 1.76 -2.66 -10.58
CA GLN A 48 1.52 -2.98 -11.99
C GLN A 48 0.19 -3.68 -12.19
N GLY A 49 -0.10 -4.73 -11.41
CA GLY A 49 -1.29 -5.55 -11.53
C GLY A 49 -2.59 -4.75 -11.43
N GLY A 50 -3.46 -5.16 -10.54
CA GLY A 50 -4.71 -4.44 -10.38
C GLY A 50 -5.11 -4.24 -8.93
N ILE A 51 -6.37 -3.94 -8.74
CA ILE A 51 -6.98 -3.78 -7.43
C ILE A 51 -8.29 -4.58 -7.39
N ILE A 52 -8.57 -5.19 -6.25
CA ILE A 52 -9.75 -6.03 -6.05
C ILE A 52 -11.03 -5.19 -6.13
N GLY A 53 -11.84 -5.45 -7.15
CA GLY A 53 -13.21 -4.95 -7.28
C GLY A 53 -14.25 -6.01 -6.96
N ARG A 54 -15.43 -5.90 -7.57
CA ARG A 54 -16.51 -6.88 -7.51
C ARG A 54 -16.86 -7.31 -8.93
N GLY A 55 -16.28 -8.42 -9.39
CA GLY A 55 -16.50 -8.97 -10.73
C GLY A 55 -17.87 -9.62 -10.90
N PRO A 56 -18.20 -10.09 -12.11
CA PRO A 56 -19.41 -10.86 -12.37
C PRO A 56 -19.47 -12.14 -11.51
N GLU A 57 -20.66 -12.46 -10.99
CA GLU A 57 -20.89 -13.65 -10.15
C GLU A 57 -19.99 -13.72 -8.88
N ASP A 58 -19.39 -12.60 -8.50
CA ASP A 58 -18.57 -12.49 -7.31
C ASP A 58 -19.39 -12.01 -6.10
N THR A 59 -19.06 -12.52 -4.92
CA THR A 59 -19.71 -12.18 -3.66
C THR A 59 -18.71 -11.84 -2.57
N SER A 60 -19.17 -11.16 -1.51
CA SER A 60 -18.33 -10.91 -0.33
C SER A 60 -17.86 -12.23 0.30
N GLU A 61 -18.70 -13.28 0.26
CA GLU A 61 -18.33 -14.58 0.82
C GLU A 61 -17.19 -15.24 0.04
N LEU A 62 -17.29 -15.27 -1.30
CA LEU A 62 -16.23 -15.82 -2.14
C LEU A 62 -14.90 -15.06 -1.95
N LEU A 63 -14.96 -13.73 -1.85
CA LEU A 63 -13.76 -12.93 -1.58
C LEU A 63 -13.20 -13.21 -0.18
N TYR A 64 -14.06 -13.35 0.83
CA TYR A 64 -13.64 -13.71 2.18
C TYR A 64 -12.95 -15.08 2.23
N GLU A 65 -13.53 -16.09 1.57
CA GLU A 65 -12.95 -17.44 1.48
C GLU A 65 -11.58 -17.40 0.81
N ASP A 66 -11.43 -16.68 -0.30
CA ASP A 66 -10.15 -16.51 -0.99
C ASP A 66 -9.10 -15.84 -0.10
N ILE A 67 -9.46 -14.77 0.63
CA ILE A 67 -8.54 -14.08 1.57
C ILE A 67 -8.09 -15.03 2.68
N VAL A 68 -9.00 -15.80 3.26
CA VAL A 68 -8.67 -16.75 4.32
C VAL A 68 -7.79 -17.89 3.80
N ALA A 69 -8.10 -18.42 2.63
CA ALA A 69 -7.30 -19.47 1.98
C ALA A 69 -5.88 -18.98 1.65
N ALA A 70 -5.74 -17.79 1.04
CA ALA A 70 -4.45 -17.19 0.73
C ALA A 70 -3.60 -16.92 1.97
N GLY A 71 -4.23 -16.64 3.10
CA GLY A 71 -3.55 -16.37 4.36
C GLY A 71 -3.03 -17.61 5.09
N ALA A 72 -3.24 -18.83 4.57
CA ALA A 72 -2.64 -20.06 5.07
C ALA A 72 -2.74 -20.28 6.59
N GLY A 73 -3.88 -19.92 7.18
CA GLY A 73 -4.18 -20.13 8.62
C GLY A 73 -3.74 -18.99 9.55
N VAL A 74 -3.13 -17.91 9.04
CA VAL A 74 -2.70 -16.76 9.87
C VAL A 74 -3.57 -15.51 9.66
N THR A 75 -4.59 -15.60 8.82
CA THR A 75 -5.53 -14.50 8.55
C THR A 75 -6.43 -14.24 9.75
N SER A 76 -6.60 -12.97 10.14
CA SER A 76 -7.67 -12.56 11.05
C SER A 76 -9.03 -12.65 10.32
N PRO A 77 -9.96 -13.51 10.75
CA PRO A 77 -11.27 -13.62 10.10
C PRO A 77 -12.06 -12.30 10.11
N GLU A 78 -11.95 -11.53 11.19
CA GLU A 78 -12.61 -10.24 11.32
C GLU A 78 -12.08 -9.23 10.29
N ALA A 79 -10.75 -9.11 10.15
CA ALA A 79 -10.13 -8.22 9.17
C ALA A 79 -10.45 -8.66 7.73
N ALA A 80 -10.44 -9.96 7.44
CA ALA A 80 -10.82 -10.50 6.14
C ALA A 80 -12.28 -10.16 5.79
N ARG A 81 -13.19 -10.24 6.76
CA ARG A 81 -14.59 -9.90 6.58
C ARG A 81 -14.77 -8.42 6.23
N ILE A 82 -14.11 -7.52 6.96
CA ILE A 82 -14.14 -6.07 6.67
C ILE A 82 -13.64 -5.80 5.25
N LEU A 83 -12.52 -6.40 4.85
CA LEU A 83 -11.98 -6.22 3.50
C LEU A 83 -12.94 -6.74 2.42
N ALA A 84 -13.53 -7.91 2.63
CA ALA A 84 -14.45 -8.51 1.66
C ALA A 84 -15.75 -7.72 1.50
N ASP A 85 -16.29 -7.18 2.59
CA ASP A 85 -17.57 -6.47 2.59
C ASP A 85 -17.44 -5.01 2.13
N GLU A 86 -16.37 -4.33 2.55
CA GLU A 86 -16.21 -2.89 2.36
C GLU A 86 -15.24 -2.53 1.23
N GLY A 87 -14.21 -3.33 0.99
CA GLY A 87 -13.15 -3.02 0.03
C GLY A 87 -13.66 -2.63 -1.36
N PRO A 88 -14.44 -3.47 -2.04
CA PRO A 88 -14.96 -3.17 -3.38
C PRO A 88 -15.87 -1.92 -3.43
N LYS A 89 -16.61 -1.66 -2.35
CA LYS A 89 -17.46 -0.46 -2.24
C LYS A 89 -16.62 0.80 -2.12
N LEU A 90 -15.59 0.76 -1.26
CA LEU A 90 -14.67 1.89 -1.05
C LEU A 90 -13.82 2.15 -2.29
N LEU A 91 -13.44 1.12 -3.04
CA LEU A 91 -12.78 1.29 -4.33
C LEU A 91 -13.66 2.16 -5.25
N SER A 92 -14.90 1.78 -5.47
CA SER A 92 -15.79 2.54 -6.35
C SER A 92 -16.06 3.95 -5.82
N GLU A 93 -16.26 4.11 -4.53
CA GLU A 93 -16.53 5.42 -3.93
C GLU A 93 -15.33 6.36 -3.99
N VAL A 94 -14.13 5.86 -3.64
CA VAL A 94 -12.95 6.71 -3.49
C VAL A 94 -12.17 6.81 -4.79
N LEU A 95 -11.88 5.69 -5.45
CA LEU A 95 -11.01 5.70 -6.63
C LEU A 95 -11.77 6.10 -7.88
N GLU A 96 -12.92 5.51 -8.16
CA GLU A 96 -13.67 5.84 -9.39
C GLU A 96 -14.39 7.18 -9.24
N ARG A 97 -15.24 7.37 -8.21
CA ARG A 97 -16.09 8.56 -8.10
C ARG A 97 -15.36 9.78 -7.57
N THR A 98 -14.51 9.64 -6.54
CA THR A 98 -13.84 10.80 -5.93
C THR A 98 -12.54 11.13 -6.64
N ALA A 99 -11.70 10.15 -6.93
CA ALA A 99 -10.41 10.37 -7.59
C ALA A 99 -10.47 10.30 -9.13
N GLY A 100 -11.61 9.92 -9.71
CA GLY A 100 -11.81 9.89 -11.15
C GLY A 100 -10.93 8.87 -11.87
N VAL A 101 -10.53 7.78 -11.21
CA VAL A 101 -9.73 6.73 -11.83
C VAL A 101 -10.60 5.97 -12.82
N VAL A 102 -10.17 5.91 -14.07
CA VAL A 102 -10.83 5.14 -15.12
C VAL A 102 -10.06 3.86 -15.35
N PHE A 103 -10.64 2.74 -14.95
CA PHE A 103 -10.10 1.40 -15.24
C PHE A 103 -10.38 0.99 -16.67
N ASP A 104 -9.76 -0.08 -17.14
CA ASP A 104 -9.94 -0.56 -18.51
C ASP A 104 -11.36 -1.11 -18.72
N HIS A 105 -11.94 -0.78 -19.89
CA HIS A 105 -13.27 -1.19 -20.30
C HIS A 105 -13.26 -1.79 -21.71
N HIS A 106 -14.17 -2.72 -21.95
CA HIS A 106 -14.49 -3.19 -23.28
C HIS A 106 -15.17 -2.08 -24.11
N GLU A 107 -15.29 -2.29 -25.42
CA GLU A 107 -15.97 -1.34 -26.32
C GLU A 107 -17.43 -1.07 -25.95
N ASP A 108 -18.08 -2.01 -25.29
CA ASP A 108 -19.46 -1.90 -24.79
C ASP A 108 -19.59 -1.15 -23.45
N GLY A 109 -18.45 -0.69 -22.90
CA GLY A 109 -18.38 0.02 -21.63
C GLY A 109 -18.38 -0.87 -20.38
N THR A 110 -18.35 -2.18 -20.52
CA THR A 110 -18.19 -3.09 -19.38
C THR A 110 -16.74 -3.15 -18.92
N PRO A 111 -16.45 -3.23 -17.58
CA PRO A 111 -15.10 -3.34 -17.09
C PRO A 111 -14.37 -4.59 -17.56
N VAL A 112 -13.08 -4.45 -17.89
CA VAL A 112 -12.20 -5.59 -18.13
C VAL A 112 -11.74 -6.17 -16.80
N TRP A 113 -12.12 -7.41 -16.53
CA TRP A 113 -11.79 -8.09 -15.27
C TRP A 113 -10.58 -9.01 -15.45
N GLY A 114 -9.50 -8.69 -14.75
CA GLY A 114 -8.31 -9.54 -14.66
C GLY A 114 -8.47 -10.66 -13.63
N ASN A 115 -7.55 -11.62 -13.70
CA ASN A 115 -7.37 -12.68 -12.71
C ASN A 115 -5.94 -12.62 -12.16
N GLU A 116 -5.82 -12.80 -10.86
CA GLU A 116 -4.52 -12.92 -10.16
C GLU A 116 -4.52 -14.16 -9.26
N ALA A 117 -3.37 -14.48 -8.69
CA ALA A 117 -3.17 -15.66 -7.86
C ALA A 117 -4.15 -15.71 -6.67
N ALA A 118 -4.57 -16.93 -6.32
CA ALA A 118 -5.46 -17.22 -5.20
C ALA A 118 -6.86 -16.55 -5.28
N HIS A 119 -7.29 -16.13 -6.47
CA HIS A 119 -8.64 -15.65 -6.69
C HIS A 119 -9.51 -16.69 -7.41
N SER A 120 -10.63 -17.06 -6.80
CA SER A 120 -11.62 -18.00 -7.38
C SER A 120 -12.48 -17.35 -8.48
N ARG A 121 -12.44 -16.01 -8.61
CA ARG A 121 -13.21 -15.24 -9.59
C ARG A 121 -12.37 -14.15 -10.22
N ARG A 122 -12.69 -13.77 -11.46
CA ARG A 122 -12.15 -12.57 -12.10
C ARG A 122 -12.75 -11.35 -11.42
N ARG A 123 -11.96 -10.60 -10.67
CA ARG A 123 -12.40 -9.44 -9.89
C ARG A 123 -11.41 -8.29 -9.86
N ILE A 124 -10.32 -8.41 -10.59
CA ILE A 124 -9.25 -7.43 -10.59
C ILE A 124 -9.54 -6.35 -11.61
N LEU A 125 -9.63 -5.09 -11.16
CA LEU A 125 -9.68 -3.92 -12.03
C LEU A 125 -8.26 -3.42 -12.27
N HIS A 126 -7.94 -3.02 -13.49
CA HIS A 126 -6.61 -2.58 -13.88
C HIS A 126 -6.64 -1.43 -14.89
N VAL A 127 -5.48 -0.77 -15.07
CA VAL A 127 -5.22 0.22 -16.11
C VAL A 127 -3.93 -0.21 -16.80
N GLY A 128 -4.04 -1.06 -17.81
CA GLY A 128 -2.91 -1.72 -18.43
C GLY A 128 -2.00 -2.40 -17.41
N ASP A 129 -0.70 -2.09 -17.46
CA ASP A 129 0.33 -2.54 -16.52
C ASP A 129 0.76 -1.46 -15.51
N SER A 130 -0.04 -0.41 -15.36
CA SER A 130 0.33 0.79 -14.58
C SER A 130 -0.82 1.30 -13.69
N THR A 131 -1.60 0.37 -13.15
CA THR A 131 -2.78 0.65 -12.31
C THR A 131 -2.45 1.58 -11.13
N GLY A 132 -1.37 1.31 -10.44
CA GLY A 132 -0.97 2.15 -9.29
C GLY A 132 -0.61 3.58 -9.70
N ARG A 133 -0.03 3.78 -10.88
CA ARG A 133 0.24 5.12 -11.42
C ARG A 133 -1.06 5.87 -11.70
N ALA A 134 -2.04 5.23 -12.33
CA ALA A 134 -3.35 5.82 -12.60
C ALA A 134 -4.06 6.21 -11.30
N ILE A 135 -4.04 5.32 -10.28
CA ILE A 135 -4.59 5.59 -8.97
C ILE A 135 -3.92 6.81 -8.32
N MET A 136 -2.59 6.89 -8.33
CA MET A 136 -1.89 8.03 -7.72
C MET A 136 -2.17 9.34 -8.42
N VAL A 137 -2.26 9.35 -9.76
CA VAL A 137 -2.62 10.55 -10.53
C VAL A 137 -4.00 11.05 -10.11
N GLY A 138 -5.00 10.17 -10.05
CA GLY A 138 -6.36 10.54 -9.63
C GLY A 138 -6.41 11.02 -8.18
N LEU A 139 -5.78 10.30 -7.26
CA LEU A 139 -5.78 10.67 -5.84
C LEU A 139 -5.11 12.02 -5.59
N VAL A 140 -3.94 12.28 -6.17
CA VAL A 140 -3.23 13.56 -5.98
C VAL A 140 -4.01 14.72 -6.60
N ALA A 141 -4.66 14.50 -7.75
CA ALA A 141 -5.56 15.51 -8.34
C ALA A 141 -6.73 15.83 -7.39
N ALA A 142 -7.41 14.80 -6.89
CA ALA A 142 -8.53 14.97 -5.94
C ALA A 142 -8.10 15.66 -4.63
N LEU A 143 -6.91 15.34 -4.11
CA LEU A 143 -6.37 16.02 -2.91
C LEU A 143 -6.16 17.51 -3.15
N LYS A 144 -5.64 17.90 -4.31
CA LYS A 144 -5.37 19.30 -4.67
C LYS A 144 -6.66 20.15 -4.84
N GLU A 145 -7.77 19.49 -5.14
CA GLU A 145 -9.09 20.16 -5.24
C GLU A 145 -9.71 20.44 -3.87
N GLN A 146 -9.21 19.82 -2.79
CA GLN A 146 -9.76 20.04 -1.44
C GLN A 146 -9.15 21.27 -0.78
N PRO A 147 -9.92 22.32 -0.46
CA PRO A 147 -9.40 23.56 0.12
C PRO A 147 -8.88 23.40 1.55
N ASN A 148 -9.26 22.32 2.24
CA ASN A 148 -8.88 22.01 3.61
C ASN A 148 -7.78 20.95 3.71
N ILE A 149 -7.12 20.62 2.58
CA ILE A 149 -5.94 19.75 2.54
C ILE A 149 -4.72 20.55 2.08
N LYS A 150 -3.65 20.49 2.85
CA LYS A 150 -2.32 20.99 2.49
C LYS A 150 -1.38 19.79 2.26
N ILE A 151 -0.68 19.78 1.14
CA ILE A 151 0.37 18.77 0.85
C ILE A 151 1.73 19.46 0.94
N GLU A 152 2.61 18.94 1.76
CA GLU A 152 3.99 19.41 1.94
C GLU A 152 4.95 18.33 1.46
N SER A 153 5.55 18.58 0.31
CA SER A 153 6.62 17.76 -0.27
C SER A 153 7.98 18.06 0.39
N ASN A 154 9.00 17.27 0.08
CA ASN A 154 10.36 17.40 0.63
C ASN A 154 10.43 17.37 2.17
N SER A 155 9.39 16.87 2.82
CA SER A 155 9.18 16.89 4.27
C SER A 155 9.30 15.48 4.85
N THR A 156 10.42 15.22 5.54
CA THR A 156 10.72 13.89 6.11
C THR A 156 10.37 13.85 7.59
N ALA A 157 9.42 13.00 7.98
CA ALA A 157 9.18 12.71 9.38
C ALA A 157 10.41 12.02 9.98
N VAL A 158 10.91 12.57 11.08
CA VAL A 158 12.12 12.08 11.78
C VAL A 158 11.74 11.20 12.96
N ASP A 159 10.85 11.70 13.82
CA ASP A 159 10.33 10.95 14.97
C ASP A 159 9.01 11.53 15.46
N LEU A 160 8.23 10.71 16.16
CA LEU A 160 6.97 11.15 16.76
C LEU A 160 7.22 11.92 18.05
N ILE A 161 6.40 12.92 18.32
CA ILE A 161 6.39 13.65 19.58
C ILE A 161 5.38 12.97 20.50
N THR A 162 5.89 12.37 21.59
CA THR A 162 5.07 11.57 22.50
C THR A 162 5.22 12.05 23.95
N PHE A 163 4.17 11.92 24.75
CA PHE A 163 4.23 11.99 26.19
C PHE A 163 4.26 10.56 26.76
N PRO A 164 4.98 10.30 27.84
CA PRO A 164 5.79 11.26 28.63
C PRO A 164 7.19 11.53 28.07
N HIS A 165 7.64 10.84 27.01
CA HIS A 165 9.03 10.85 26.54
C HIS A 165 9.59 12.26 26.28
N HIS A 166 8.78 13.18 25.77
CA HIS A 166 9.19 14.56 25.46
C HIS A 166 8.79 15.59 26.54
N SER A 167 8.26 15.14 27.68
CA SER A 167 7.92 16.02 28.79
C SER A 167 9.13 16.33 29.66
N ARG A 168 9.11 17.52 30.26
CA ARG A 168 10.05 17.92 31.31
C ARG A 168 9.48 17.74 32.72
N ASP A 169 8.19 17.41 32.84
CA ASP A 169 7.52 17.12 34.09
C ASP A 169 7.67 15.64 34.44
N PRO A 170 8.38 15.29 35.53
CA PRO A 170 8.52 13.90 35.94
C PRO A 170 7.19 13.21 36.28
N LEU A 171 6.13 13.94 36.60
CA LEU A 171 4.80 13.37 36.86
C LEU A 171 4.14 12.84 35.59
N ASP A 172 4.54 13.31 34.42
CA ASP A 172 4.02 12.81 33.15
C ASP A 172 4.39 11.35 32.85
N ASN A 173 5.43 10.81 33.51
CA ASN A 173 5.77 9.38 33.42
C ASN A 173 4.64 8.43 33.90
N TYR A 174 3.69 8.94 34.67
CA TYR A 174 2.52 8.18 35.12
C TYR A 174 1.31 8.31 34.20
N ARG A 175 1.40 9.14 33.16
CA ARG A 175 0.33 9.31 32.18
C ARG A 175 0.41 8.24 31.08
N PRO A 176 -0.72 7.86 30.48
CA PRO A 176 -0.73 7.02 29.29
C PRO A 176 0.09 7.64 28.16
N ILE A 177 0.79 6.81 27.41
CA ILE A 177 1.53 7.25 26.21
C ILE A 177 0.54 7.84 25.20
N SER A 178 0.84 9.04 24.69
CA SER A 178 0.04 9.73 23.68
C SER A 178 0.95 10.38 22.65
N CYS A 179 0.48 10.45 21.40
CA CYS A 179 1.17 11.11 20.28
C CYS A 179 0.59 12.50 20.05
N HIS A 180 1.46 13.49 19.90
CA HIS A 180 1.12 14.91 19.76
C HIS A 180 1.70 15.53 18.48
N GLY A 181 2.13 14.71 17.52
CA GLY A 181 2.70 15.16 16.25
C GLY A 181 4.04 14.52 15.94
N CYS A 182 4.86 15.20 15.16
CA CYS A 182 6.19 14.71 14.82
C CYS A 182 7.22 15.83 14.60
N TYR A 183 8.50 15.44 14.63
CA TYR A 183 9.60 16.24 14.09
C TYR A 183 9.71 15.99 12.59
N VAL A 184 9.77 17.07 11.82
CA VAL A 184 9.85 17.02 10.35
C VAL A 184 11.12 17.72 9.91
N PHE A 185 11.95 17.02 9.16
CA PHE A 185 13.12 17.60 8.49
C PHE A 185 12.68 18.13 7.13
N ASP A 186 12.74 19.43 6.99
CA ASP A 186 12.59 20.12 5.70
C ASP A 186 13.89 19.94 4.90
N ARG A 187 13.82 19.30 3.74
CA ARG A 187 14.97 19.01 2.89
C ARG A 187 15.44 20.21 2.07
N GLU A 188 14.59 21.19 1.85
CA GLU A 188 14.92 22.44 1.15
C GLU A 188 15.61 23.43 2.09
N GLU A 189 14.99 23.71 3.23
CA GLU A 189 15.55 24.60 4.26
C GLU A 189 16.68 23.95 5.08
N LYS A 190 16.78 22.62 5.06
CA LYS A 190 17.71 21.80 5.88
C LYS A 190 17.57 22.04 7.38
N THR A 191 16.35 22.27 7.82
CA THR A 191 15.99 22.53 9.21
C THR A 191 14.99 21.50 9.72
N VAL A 192 14.89 21.36 11.05
CA VAL A 192 13.91 20.49 11.69
C VAL A 192 12.80 21.33 12.32
N HIS A 193 11.58 21.08 11.91
CA HIS A 193 10.39 21.71 12.44
C HIS A 193 9.63 20.75 13.36
N ARG A 194 8.88 21.31 14.33
CA ARG A 194 7.92 20.57 15.14
C ARG A 194 6.53 20.80 14.60
N TYR A 195 5.88 19.73 14.21
CA TYR A 195 4.46 19.70 13.87
C TYR A 195 3.70 19.17 15.07
N LEU A 196 2.91 20.01 15.71
CA LEU A 196 2.00 19.59 16.77
C LEU A 196 0.63 19.33 16.15
N ALA A 197 0.07 18.16 16.42
CA ALA A 197 -1.18 17.71 15.82
C ALA A 197 -2.12 17.12 16.88
N ASN A 198 -3.42 17.34 16.70
CA ASN A 198 -4.44 16.69 17.51
C ASN A 198 -4.55 15.20 17.22
N ALA A 199 -4.31 14.82 15.96
CA ALA A 199 -4.22 13.43 15.53
C ALA A 199 -3.11 13.27 14.47
N THR A 200 -2.40 12.13 14.56
CA THR A 200 -1.33 11.78 13.60
C THR A 200 -1.64 10.42 12.97
N VAL A 201 -1.68 10.38 11.64
CA VAL A 201 -1.87 9.16 10.85
C VAL A 201 -0.54 8.74 10.24
N LEU A 202 -0.07 7.53 10.56
CA LEU A 202 1.08 6.93 9.91
C LEU A 202 0.64 6.14 8.68
N ALA A 203 1.00 6.64 7.49
CA ALA A 203 0.73 6.03 6.20
C ALA A 203 2.01 5.86 5.37
N THR A 204 3.11 5.51 6.04
CA THR A 204 4.49 5.55 5.53
C THR A 204 4.88 4.35 4.67
N GLY A 205 3.96 3.40 4.44
CA GLY A 205 4.22 2.20 3.66
C GLY A 205 5.10 1.17 4.40
N GLY A 206 5.68 0.27 3.63
CA GLY A 206 6.42 -0.88 4.15
C GLY A 206 7.92 -0.66 4.31
N LEU A 207 8.65 -1.79 4.39
CA LEU A 207 10.09 -1.83 4.72
C LEU A 207 10.91 -2.66 3.71
N GLY A 208 10.38 -3.00 2.54
CA GLY A 208 11.05 -3.89 1.58
C GLY A 208 12.45 -3.44 1.17
N ARG A 209 12.81 -2.16 1.35
CA ARG A 209 14.13 -1.61 1.00
C ARG A 209 15.24 -1.96 2.01
N ILE A 210 14.94 -2.68 3.08
CA ILE A 210 15.96 -3.27 3.96
C ILE A 210 16.65 -4.48 3.30
N TYR A 211 16.02 -5.08 2.30
CA TYR A 211 16.61 -6.17 1.53
C TYR A 211 17.47 -5.64 0.38
N ARG A 212 18.58 -6.35 0.10
CA ARG A 212 19.52 -5.99 -0.96
C ARG A 212 18.83 -5.99 -2.33
N ASN A 213 18.05 -7.02 -2.62
CA ASN A 213 17.28 -7.14 -3.86
C ASN A 213 15.81 -6.89 -3.52
N THR A 214 15.21 -5.91 -4.17
CA THR A 214 13.85 -5.48 -3.86
C THR A 214 13.24 -4.74 -5.05
N THR A 215 11.95 -4.94 -5.25
CA THR A 215 11.14 -4.21 -6.22
C THR A 215 10.54 -2.91 -5.64
N ASN A 216 10.75 -2.67 -4.33
CA ASN A 216 10.20 -1.50 -3.66
C ASN A 216 10.98 -0.22 -3.99
N PRO A 217 10.33 0.94 -4.06
CA PRO A 217 10.98 2.23 -4.28
C PRO A 217 11.90 2.59 -3.12
N VAL A 218 12.82 3.53 -3.37
CA VAL A 218 13.82 4.00 -2.39
C VAL A 218 13.20 4.44 -1.06
N GLY A 219 11.92 4.82 -1.09
CA GLY A 219 11.15 5.26 0.07
C GLY A 219 10.77 4.18 1.08
N ALA A 220 10.70 2.92 0.69
CA ALA A 220 10.15 1.84 1.50
C ALA A 220 11.17 1.27 2.52
N ARG A 221 11.64 2.10 3.45
CA ARG A 221 12.71 1.78 4.41
C ARG A 221 12.23 1.41 5.81
N GLY A 222 10.91 1.44 6.06
CA GLY A 222 10.36 1.14 7.38
C GLY A 222 10.49 2.28 8.39
N ASP A 223 10.74 3.51 7.94
CA ASP A 223 10.92 4.67 8.83
C ASP A 223 9.72 4.86 9.78
N GLY A 224 8.49 4.70 9.28
CA GLY A 224 7.27 4.80 10.10
C GLY A 224 7.13 3.67 11.12
N LEU A 225 7.51 2.44 10.76
CA LEU A 225 7.54 1.32 11.72
C LEU A 225 8.54 1.60 12.85
N ALA A 226 9.72 2.12 12.53
CA ALA A 226 10.74 2.47 13.51
C ALA A 226 10.26 3.60 14.45
N MET A 227 9.62 4.66 13.90
CA MET A 227 9.03 5.74 14.70
C MET A 227 7.92 5.23 15.61
N ALA A 228 7.01 4.39 15.09
CA ALA A 228 5.93 3.80 15.86
C ALA A 228 6.46 2.94 17.02
N HIS A 229 7.49 2.12 16.74
CA HIS A 229 8.13 1.30 17.76
C HIS A 229 8.74 2.15 18.89
N ARG A 230 9.51 3.19 18.54
CA ARG A 230 10.07 4.11 19.55
C ARG A 230 9.00 4.85 20.35
N ALA A 231 7.86 5.11 19.74
CA ALA A 231 6.70 5.71 20.40
C ALA A 231 5.91 4.73 21.29
N GLY A 232 6.34 3.47 21.38
CA GLY A 232 5.69 2.45 22.21
C GLY A 232 4.53 1.73 21.53
N ALA A 233 4.31 1.91 20.24
CA ALA A 233 3.30 1.16 19.50
C ALA A 233 3.72 -0.32 19.36
N ARG A 234 2.74 -1.20 19.42
CA ARG A 234 2.97 -2.63 19.19
C ARG A 234 3.18 -2.87 17.70
N ILE A 235 4.29 -3.56 17.38
CA ILE A 235 4.57 -4.06 16.04
C ILE A 235 4.11 -5.51 15.98
N ALA A 236 3.36 -5.86 14.95
CA ALA A 236 2.88 -7.21 14.71
C ALA A 236 3.25 -7.66 13.29
N ASN A 237 3.46 -8.96 13.12
CA ASN A 237 3.68 -9.61 11.83
C ASN A 237 4.89 -9.06 11.04
N ALA A 238 5.93 -8.60 11.74
CA ALA A 238 7.14 -8.04 11.11
C ALA A 238 7.95 -9.11 10.34
N GLU A 239 7.72 -10.38 10.62
CA GLU A 239 8.29 -11.54 9.93
C GLU A 239 7.68 -11.79 8.54
N TYR A 240 6.48 -11.27 8.27
CA TYR A 240 5.82 -11.50 6.99
C TYR A 240 6.28 -10.50 5.94
N VAL A 241 7.19 -10.93 5.10
CA VAL A 241 7.65 -10.20 3.93
C VAL A 241 7.37 -11.05 2.69
N GLN A 242 6.61 -10.49 1.74
CA GLN A 242 6.33 -11.18 0.49
C GLN A 242 7.52 -11.08 -0.46
N PHE A 243 8.00 -12.24 -0.91
CA PHE A 243 8.96 -12.35 -2.01
C PHE A 243 8.19 -12.53 -3.32
N HIS A 244 8.30 -11.56 -4.22
CA HIS A 244 7.64 -11.67 -5.52
C HIS A 244 8.39 -12.67 -6.40
N PRO A 245 7.71 -13.69 -6.95
CA PRO A 245 8.37 -14.80 -7.63
C PRO A 245 9.08 -14.40 -8.94
N THR A 246 8.62 -13.35 -9.61
CA THR A 246 9.09 -12.97 -10.94
C THR A 246 9.69 -11.56 -10.97
N ALA A 247 10.64 -11.27 -10.07
CA ALA A 247 11.50 -10.12 -10.18
C ALA A 247 12.65 -10.39 -11.17
N LEU A 248 12.87 -9.48 -12.12
CA LEU A 248 13.91 -9.68 -13.15
C LEU A 248 15.32 -9.53 -12.53
N ALA A 249 16.15 -10.54 -12.72
CA ALA A 249 17.53 -10.58 -12.25
C ALA A 249 18.57 -10.31 -13.35
N ALA A 250 18.20 -9.55 -14.38
CA ALA A 250 19.11 -9.18 -15.46
C ALA A 250 19.95 -7.95 -15.09
N PRO A 251 21.25 -7.90 -15.48
CA PRO A 251 22.10 -6.74 -15.24
C PRO A 251 21.48 -5.45 -15.85
N GLY A 252 21.40 -4.40 -15.04
CA GLY A 252 20.82 -3.11 -15.43
C GLY A 252 19.29 -3.04 -15.35
N ALA A 253 18.63 -4.12 -14.93
CA ALA A 253 17.19 -4.18 -14.72
C ALA A 253 16.81 -4.70 -13.34
N GLU A 254 17.73 -4.54 -12.38
CA GLU A 254 17.52 -5.01 -11.00
C GLU A 254 16.29 -4.35 -10.38
N GLY A 255 15.40 -5.18 -9.84
CA GLY A 255 14.16 -4.73 -9.20
C GLY A 255 13.01 -4.47 -10.17
N LEU A 256 13.17 -4.70 -11.48
CA LEU A 256 12.05 -4.69 -12.40
C LEU A 256 11.12 -5.88 -12.11
N LEU A 257 9.85 -5.58 -11.93
CA LEU A 257 8.83 -6.58 -11.68
C LEU A 257 8.25 -7.06 -13.01
N ILE A 258 8.27 -8.38 -13.24
CA ILE A 258 7.44 -9.01 -14.26
C ILE A 258 6.08 -9.24 -13.63
N SER A 259 5.08 -8.48 -14.08
CA SER A 259 3.74 -8.48 -13.51
C SER A 259 3.13 -9.88 -13.42
N GLU A 260 2.41 -10.13 -12.35
CA GLU A 260 1.62 -11.36 -12.17
C GLU A 260 0.54 -11.51 -13.25
N ALA A 261 0.05 -10.41 -13.80
CA ALA A 261 -0.90 -10.40 -14.90
C ALA A 261 -0.41 -11.22 -16.12
N VAL A 262 0.91 -11.30 -16.36
CA VAL A 262 1.48 -12.14 -17.41
C VAL A 262 1.13 -13.62 -17.19
N ARG A 263 1.19 -14.08 -15.94
CA ARG A 263 0.79 -15.46 -15.58
C ARG A 263 -0.73 -15.60 -15.60
N GLY A 264 -1.46 -14.56 -15.20
CA GLY A 264 -2.93 -14.49 -15.28
C GLY A 264 -3.46 -14.61 -16.71
N GLU A 265 -2.70 -14.13 -17.70
CA GLU A 265 -3.02 -14.21 -19.12
C GLU A 265 -2.37 -15.44 -19.81
N GLY A 266 -1.90 -16.42 -19.03
CA GLY A 266 -1.42 -17.70 -19.52
C GLY A 266 0.09 -17.81 -19.71
N GLY A 267 0.88 -16.88 -19.17
CA GLY A 267 2.34 -17.00 -19.13
C GLY A 267 2.76 -18.21 -18.30
N VAL A 268 3.72 -19.00 -18.79
CA VAL A 268 4.20 -20.23 -18.18
C VAL A 268 5.62 -20.04 -17.66
N LEU A 269 5.88 -20.51 -16.44
CA LEU A 269 7.22 -20.55 -15.84
C LEU A 269 7.98 -21.78 -16.37
N LEU A 270 9.19 -21.54 -16.85
CA LEU A 270 10.03 -22.59 -17.42
C LEU A 270 11.36 -22.67 -16.67
N THR A 271 11.89 -23.88 -16.53
CA THR A 271 13.29 -24.11 -16.13
C THR A 271 14.25 -23.57 -17.21
N PRO A 272 15.56 -23.47 -16.92
CA PRO A 272 16.56 -23.13 -17.96
C PRO A 272 16.52 -24.06 -19.18
N ASP A 273 16.08 -25.31 -19.01
CA ASP A 273 15.91 -26.30 -20.08
C ASP A 273 14.58 -26.18 -20.82
N LEU A 274 13.83 -25.11 -20.58
CA LEU A 274 12.52 -24.83 -21.19
C LEU A 274 11.41 -25.84 -20.83
N ARG A 275 11.50 -26.48 -19.67
CA ARG A 275 10.49 -27.40 -19.14
C ARG A 275 9.52 -26.63 -18.22
N PRO A 276 8.19 -26.69 -18.46
CA PRO A 276 7.20 -26.23 -17.47
C PRO A 276 7.30 -27.07 -16.20
N PHE A 277 7.24 -26.44 -15.02
CA PHE A 277 7.40 -27.16 -13.73
C PHE A 277 6.28 -26.93 -12.71
N MET A 278 5.58 -25.81 -12.76
CA MET A 278 4.58 -25.48 -11.73
C MET A 278 3.45 -26.49 -11.61
N ALA A 279 3.10 -27.21 -12.68
CA ALA A 279 2.10 -28.29 -12.64
C ALA A 279 2.50 -29.47 -11.74
N ASP A 280 3.80 -29.72 -11.55
CA ASP A 280 4.31 -30.80 -10.72
C ASP A 280 4.15 -30.46 -9.22
N TYR A 281 4.23 -29.19 -8.86
CA TYR A 281 4.15 -28.68 -7.48
C TYR A 281 2.73 -28.23 -7.08
N SER A 282 2.01 -27.62 -7.99
CA SER A 282 0.66 -27.13 -7.77
C SER A 282 -0.25 -27.48 -8.96
N PRO A 283 -0.75 -28.71 -9.07
CA PRO A 283 -1.52 -29.17 -10.23
C PRO A 283 -2.81 -28.38 -10.47
N GLU A 284 -3.45 -27.89 -9.40
CA GLU A 284 -4.71 -27.15 -9.45
C GLU A 284 -4.52 -25.71 -9.91
N TRP A 285 -3.56 -24.98 -9.34
CA TRP A 285 -3.36 -23.56 -9.55
C TRP A 285 -2.24 -23.24 -10.55
N LYS A 286 -1.28 -24.15 -10.74
CA LYS A 286 -0.11 -23.99 -11.60
C LYS A 286 0.59 -22.64 -11.34
N GLU A 287 0.77 -21.82 -12.35
CA GLU A 287 1.38 -20.49 -12.30
C GLU A 287 0.61 -19.47 -11.46
N LEU A 288 -0.67 -19.74 -11.16
CA LEU A 288 -1.53 -18.92 -10.30
C LEU A 288 -1.59 -19.44 -8.85
N ALA A 289 -0.69 -20.32 -8.46
CA ALA A 289 -0.53 -20.69 -7.07
C ALA A 289 -0.15 -19.46 -6.23
N PRO A 290 -0.46 -19.44 -4.91
CA PRO A 290 -0.07 -18.36 -4.02
C PRO A 290 1.40 -17.98 -4.18
N PRO A 291 1.76 -16.67 -4.15
CA PRO A 291 3.11 -16.19 -4.47
C PRO A 291 4.24 -16.85 -3.68
N HIS A 292 4.00 -17.23 -2.43
CA HIS A 292 5.00 -17.91 -1.60
C HIS A 292 5.31 -19.33 -2.10
N ILE A 293 4.32 -20.05 -2.64
CA ILE A 293 4.51 -21.35 -3.26
C ILE A 293 5.33 -21.18 -4.54
N VAL A 294 4.91 -20.29 -5.43
CA VAL A 294 5.63 -20.05 -6.68
C VAL A 294 7.08 -19.64 -6.43
N ALA A 295 7.33 -18.76 -5.46
CA ALA A 295 8.68 -18.31 -5.10
C ALA A 295 9.54 -19.45 -4.53
N SER A 296 8.96 -20.34 -3.72
CA SER A 296 9.63 -21.53 -3.19
C SER A 296 10.04 -22.46 -4.31
N GLU A 297 9.14 -22.75 -5.24
CA GLU A 297 9.38 -23.73 -6.30
C GLU A 297 10.37 -23.21 -7.37
N ILE A 298 10.35 -21.91 -7.67
CA ILE A 298 11.41 -21.28 -8.48
C ILE A 298 12.80 -21.43 -7.83
N HIS A 299 12.85 -21.43 -6.49
CA HIS A 299 14.12 -21.61 -5.79
C HIS A 299 14.60 -23.08 -5.81
N HIS A 300 13.67 -24.03 -5.91
CA HIS A 300 13.97 -25.47 -5.98
C HIS A 300 14.50 -25.88 -7.38
N GLU A 301 13.98 -25.31 -8.43
CA GLU A 301 14.41 -25.54 -9.82
C GLU A 301 15.66 -24.74 -10.22
#